data_8becd6f1189c1352da34b758a0dd5e64
#
_entry.id   8becd6f1189c1352da34b758a0dd5e64
#
_cell.length_a   1.000
_cell.length_b   1.000
_cell.length_c   1.000
_cell.angle_alpha   90.00
_cell.angle_beta   90.00
_cell.angle_gamma   90.00
#
_symmetry.space_group_name_H-M   'P 1'
#
loop_
_entity.id
_entity.type
_entity.pdbx_description
1 polymer ?
#
loop_
_entity_poly.entity_id
_entity_poly.type
_entity_poly.pdbx_seq_one_letter_code
_entity_poly.pdbx_strand_id
1 'polypeptide(L)'
;MPNQTLINNKKMTIDVILGLQWGDEGKGKIVDYLAPNYDIVARFQGGPNAGHTLIFDDKKFVLHTIPSGIFRDNLLNLIGNGVVIDPITLEKEIHNLEAAGVNYSNRLLVAKKAHLILPTHRMLDAASEAAKGKAKIGSTLRGIGPTYMDKTGRNGLRVGDILRPDFEERYNTLRQKHLALAKIYPPINFNLEEEEKKWMDSLKTLRSLQHVDGEYYINQAIKDGKKILAEGAQGSMLDIDFGTYPFVTSSNTITAGVCIGLGVAPSQIGEVIGITKAYCTRVGGGPFPTELHDDVGEFLRKEGMEFGATTGRPRRCGWIDLPQLRYTIMLNGVTQLVMTKIDVLNNFEEVKAATHYRTEEGDSNQLPYDLCDYEIEPIYGSYKGWQKSLDDATDYEHLPPAAQTYIKALEKELETPITMISTGPERQKLILRDATANA
;
A
#
# COMPACT_ATOMS: atom_id res chain seq x y z
N MET A 1 -16.95 20.03 46.24
CA MET A 1 -16.90 19.86 44.80
C MET A 1 -16.82 18.36 44.52
N PRO A 2 -17.76 17.75 43.81
CA PRO A 2 -17.70 16.30 43.56
C PRO A 2 -16.58 16.00 42.55
N ASN A 3 -15.73 15.03 42.89
CA ASN A 3 -14.76 14.41 42.01
C ASN A 3 -15.46 13.89 40.76
N GLN A 4 -15.26 14.52 39.63
CA GLN A 4 -15.52 13.89 38.32
C GLN A 4 -14.51 12.78 38.17
N THR A 5 -14.95 11.55 38.42
CA THR A 5 -14.28 10.32 37.98
C THR A 5 -14.21 10.41 36.48
N LEU A 6 -13.05 10.74 35.95
CA LEU A 6 -12.75 10.58 34.50
C LEU A 6 -12.94 9.11 34.19
N ILE A 7 -14.11 8.77 33.66
CA ILE A 7 -14.34 7.46 33.07
C ILE A 7 -13.34 7.36 31.92
N ASN A 8 -12.33 6.55 32.13
CA ASN A 8 -11.34 6.20 31.12
C ASN A 8 -12.04 5.29 30.09
N ASN A 9 -12.98 5.86 29.33
CA ASN A 9 -13.55 5.21 28.17
C ASN A 9 -12.42 5.11 27.15
N LYS A 10 -11.75 3.97 27.08
CA LYS A 10 -10.81 3.65 26.01
C LYS A 10 -11.56 3.88 24.70
N LYS A 11 -11.30 5.02 24.06
CA LYS A 11 -11.98 5.42 22.83
C LYS A 11 -11.63 4.36 21.80
N MET A 12 -12.65 3.68 21.28
CA MET A 12 -12.43 2.72 20.18
C MET A 12 -11.90 3.50 18.99
N THR A 13 -10.83 2.99 18.42
CA THR A 13 -10.05 3.64 17.38
C THR A 13 -9.88 2.69 16.19
N ILE A 14 -9.48 3.25 15.07
CA ILE A 14 -9.09 2.51 13.86
C ILE A 14 -7.59 2.39 13.87
N ASP A 15 -7.07 1.17 13.84
CA ASP A 15 -5.66 0.95 13.63
C ASP A 15 -5.34 0.98 12.13
N VAL A 16 -4.17 1.50 11.80
CA VAL A 16 -3.76 1.74 10.42
C VAL A 16 -2.53 0.90 10.11
N ILE A 17 -2.52 0.24 8.98
CA ILE A 17 -1.34 -0.45 8.45
C ILE A 17 -0.99 0.10 7.07
N LEU A 18 0.25 0.53 6.90
CA LEU A 18 0.72 1.15 5.67
C LEU A 18 2.21 0.89 5.40
N GLY A 19 2.62 1.01 4.15
CA GLY A 19 4.01 0.93 3.74
C GLY A 19 4.72 2.25 3.92
N LEU A 20 5.95 2.24 4.41
CA LEU A 20 6.75 3.44 4.65
C LEU A 20 7.69 3.80 3.49
N GLN A 21 7.91 2.90 2.54
CA GLN A 21 8.83 3.07 1.42
C GLN A 21 8.06 3.32 0.11
N TRP A 22 8.49 2.73 -1.01
CA TRP A 22 7.87 2.89 -2.34
C TRP A 22 6.92 1.74 -2.71
N GLY A 23 6.27 1.12 -1.75
CA GLY A 23 5.39 -0.03 -1.95
C GLY A 23 6.13 -1.37 -1.89
N ASP A 24 5.34 -2.44 -2.04
CA ASP A 24 5.84 -3.83 -2.02
C ASP A 24 6.53 -4.26 -0.71
N GLU A 25 6.23 -3.59 0.42
CA GLU A 25 6.79 -3.89 1.75
C GLU A 25 6.23 -5.18 2.36
N GLY A 26 5.27 -5.85 1.71
CA GLY A 26 4.67 -7.10 2.21
C GLY A 26 3.44 -6.89 3.10
N LYS A 27 2.70 -5.79 2.91
CA LYS A 27 1.50 -5.43 3.68
C LYS A 27 0.48 -6.56 3.79
N GLY A 28 0.15 -7.23 2.69
CA GLY A 28 -0.87 -8.28 2.67
C GLY A 28 -0.62 -9.39 3.69
N LYS A 29 0.61 -9.89 3.81
CA LYS A 29 1.01 -10.89 4.82
C LYS A 29 0.73 -10.40 6.24
N ILE A 30 1.10 -9.16 6.54
CA ILE A 30 0.95 -8.61 7.90
C ILE A 30 -0.52 -8.33 8.21
N VAL A 31 -1.29 -7.82 7.26
CA VAL A 31 -2.75 -7.66 7.39
C VAL A 31 -3.41 -9.01 7.69
N ASP A 32 -3.12 -10.05 6.90
CA ASP A 32 -3.67 -11.38 7.11
C ASP A 32 -3.27 -11.98 8.47
N TYR A 33 -2.05 -11.74 8.93
CA TYR A 33 -1.59 -12.18 10.24
C TYR A 33 -2.35 -11.47 11.38
N LEU A 34 -2.53 -10.16 11.29
CA LEU A 34 -3.20 -9.35 12.31
C LEU A 34 -4.73 -9.46 12.25
N ALA A 35 -5.30 -9.81 11.11
CA ALA A 35 -6.74 -9.86 10.84
C ALA A 35 -7.58 -10.58 11.92
N PRO A 36 -7.14 -11.70 12.53
CA PRO A 36 -7.90 -12.36 13.60
C PRO A 36 -8.18 -11.49 14.83
N ASN A 37 -7.45 -10.40 15.03
CA ASN A 37 -7.62 -9.48 16.16
C ASN A 37 -8.64 -8.36 15.87
N TYR A 38 -9.23 -8.33 14.67
CA TYR A 38 -10.13 -7.29 14.19
C TYR A 38 -11.47 -7.86 13.76
N ASP A 39 -12.49 -7.00 13.72
CA ASP A 39 -13.82 -7.33 13.19
C ASP A 39 -13.95 -6.92 11.70
N ILE A 40 -13.22 -5.88 11.29
CA ILE A 40 -13.29 -5.30 9.94
C ILE A 40 -11.89 -4.98 9.43
N VAL A 41 -11.60 -5.37 8.19
CA VAL A 41 -10.47 -4.83 7.41
C VAL A 41 -11.02 -3.94 6.31
N ALA A 42 -10.53 -2.70 6.22
CA ALA A 42 -11.03 -1.70 5.29
C ALA A 42 -9.92 -1.09 4.44
N ARG A 43 -9.99 -1.25 3.10
CA ARG A 43 -9.13 -0.55 2.15
C ARG A 43 -9.59 0.89 2.04
N PHE A 44 -8.69 1.85 2.20
CA PHE A 44 -9.07 3.26 2.20
C PHE A 44 -8.66 4.04 0.94
N GLN A 45 -7.72 3.54 0.13
CA GLN A 45 -7.25 4.21 -1.08
C GLN A 45 -6.63 3.22 -2.09
N GLY A 46 -6.18 3.75 -3.27
CA GLY A 46 -5.60 2.96 -4.33
C GLY A 46 -6.66 2.25 -5.16
N GLY A 47 -6.25 1.24 -5.87
CA GLY A 47 -7.10 0.47 -6.76
C GLY A 47 -6.36 -0.75 -7.31
N PRO A 48 -6.65 -1.18 -8.56
CA PRO A 48 -6.06 -2.39 -9.14
C PRO A 48 -4.56 -2.29 -9.45
N ASN A 49 -3.91 -1.16 -9.19
CA ASN A 49 -2.46 -1.01 -9.23
C ASN A 49 -1.76 -1.62 -7.99
N ALA A 50 -2.48 -1.94 -6.92
CA ALA A 50 -1.95 -2.70 -5.80
C ALA A 50 -1.82 -4.20 -6.16
N GLY A 51 -0.90 -4.89 -5.49
CA GLY A 51 -0.76 -6.34 -5.58
C GLY A 51 -0.35 -6.89 -4.21
N HIS A 52 -1.34 -7.22 -3.37
CA HIS A 52 -1.11 -7.80 -2.06
C HIS A 52 -1.01 -9.32 -2.18
N THR A 53 0.21 -9.82 -2.08
CA THR A 53 0.48 -11.26 -2.17
C THR A 53 0.33 -11.90 -0.80
N LEU A 54 -0.43 -12.99 -0.75
CA LEU A 54 -0.58 -13.86 0.40
C LEU A 54 -0.17 -15.29 0.01
N ILE A 55 0.56 -15.95 0.90
CA ILE A 55 1.00 -17.35 0.72
C ILE A 55 0.57 -18.13 1.95
N PHE A 56 -0.32 -19.09 1.75
CA PHE A 56 -0.76 -20.05 2.77
C PHE A 56 -1.30 -21.32 2.12
N ASP A 57 -1.21 -22.44 2.81
CA ASP A 57 -1.63 -23.76 2.32
C ASP A 57 -1.04 -24.08 0.92
N ASP A 58 0.25 -23.75 0.72
CA ASP A 58 1.01 -23.92 -0.52
C ASP A 58 0.39 -23.22 -1.74
N LYS A 59 -0.53 -22.28 -1.52
CA LYS A 59 -1.17 -21.48 -2.57
C LYS A 59 -0.78 -20.02 -2.46
N LYS A 60 -0.62 -19.39 -3.62
CA LYS A 60 -0.33 -17.96 -3.74
C LYS A 60 -1.56 -17.23 -4.26
N PHE A 61 -1.99 -16.23 -3.51
CA PHE A 61 -3.07 -15.32 -3.90
C PHE A 61 -2.52 -13.90 -4.10
N VAL A 62 -3.05 -13.19 -5.07
CA VAL A 62 -2.71 -11.79 -5.31
C VAL A 62 -4.02 -11.00 -5.31
N LEU A 63 -4.21 -10.14 -4.32
CA LEU A 63 -5.35 -9.25 -4.21
C LEU A 63 -4.97 -7.85 -4.70
N HIS A 64 -5.87 -7.24 -5.47
CA HIS A 64 -5.69 -5.90 -6.03
C HIS A 64 -6.57 -4.87 -5.31
N THR A 65 -7.85 -5.15 -5.20
CA THR A 65 -8.87 -4.24 -4.67
C THR A 65 -9.48 -4.76 -3.37
N ILE A 66 -9.69 -6.06 -3.29
CA ILE A 66 -10.28 -6.73 -2.12
C ILE A 66 -9.32 -6.66 -0.93
N PRO A 67 -9.81 -6.34 0.29
CA PRO A 67 -8.98 -6.34 1.50
C PRO A 67 -8.37 -7.71 1.81
N SER A 68 -7.15 -7.72 2.36
CA SER A 68 -6.39 -8.95 2.65
C SER A 68 -7.02 -9.83 3.74
N GLY A 69 -7.97 -9.30 4.50
CA GLY A 69 -8.73 -10.04 5.51
C GLY A 69 -9.76 -11.03 4.94
N ILE A 70 -10.01 -11.04 3.63
CA ILE A 70 -11.09 -11.83 3.01
C ILE A 70 -10.96 -13.35 3.24
N PHE A 71 -9.74 -13.85 3.49
CA PHE A 71 -9.47 -15.26 3.77
C PHE A 71 -9.80 -15.69 5.20
N ARG A 72 -10.33 -14.80 6.05
CA ARG A 72 -10.72 -15.07 7.44
C ARG A 72 -12.26 -15.08 7.55
N ASP A 73 -12.84 -16.21 7.94
CA ASP A 73 -14.29 -16.45 7.84
C ASP A 73 -15.18 -15.51 8.68
N ASN A 74 -14.68 -15.01 9.81
CA ASN A 74 -15.46 -14.17 10.72
C ASN A 74 -15.18 -12.67 10.58
N LEU A 75 -14.60 -12.26 9.45
CA LEU A 75 -14.13 -10.91 9.25
C LEU A 75 -14.91 -10.21 8.13
N LEU A 76 -15.35 -9.00 8.38
CA LEU A 76 -15.91 -8.14 7.35
C LEU A 76 -14.80 -7.41 6.59
N ASN A 77 -15.00 -7.24 5.30
CA ASN A 77 -14.02 -6.62 4.41
C ASN A 77 -14.69 -5.48 3.64
N LEU A 78 -14.20 -4.26 3.81
CA LEU A 78 -14.78 -3.07 3.18
C LEU A 78 -13.83 -2.49 2.12
N ILE A 79 -14.32 -2.37 0.89
CA ILE A 79 -13.71 -1.50 -0.12
C ILE A 79 -14.25 -0.09 0.12
N GLY A 80 -13.42 0.80 0.69
CA GLY A 80 -13.82 2.11 1.18
C GLY A 80 -14.01 3.16 0.10
N ASN A 81 -14.53 4.32 0.50
CA ASN A 81 -14.90 5.44 -0.39
C ASN A 81 -13.72 6.02 -1.20
N GLY A 82 -12.50 5.90 -0.67
CA GLY A 82 -11.29 6.44 -1.33
C GLY A 82 -10.70 5.52 -2.39
N VAL A 83 -11.15 4.28 -2.49
CA VAL A 83 -10.68 3.30 -3.48
C VAL A 83 -11.26 3.63 -4.87
N VAL A 84 -10.48 3.35 -5.92
CA VAL A 84 -10.95 3.37 -7.30
C VAL A 84 -11.04 1.94 -7.81
N ILE A 85 -12.19 1.55 -8.36
CA ILE A 85 -12.55 0.16 -8.66
C ILE A 85 -12.62 -0.04 -10.18
N ASP A 86 -11.83 -0.97 -10.70
CA ASP A 86 -12.02 -1.52 -12.02
C ASP A 86 -12.92 -2.76 -11.91
N PRO A 87 -14.16 -2.72 -12.42
CA PRO A 87 -15.08 -3.85 -12.35
C PRO A 87 -14.54 -5.14 -12.97
N ILE A 88 -13.77 -5.05 -14.05
CA ILE A 88 -13.15 -6.21 -14.72
C ILE A 88 -12.14 -6.89 -13.79
N THR A 89 -11.30 -6.09 -13.12
CA THR A 89 -10.31 -6.63 -12.17
C THR A 89 -11.00 -7.22 -10.94
N LEU A 90 -12.01 -6.54 -10.39
CA LEU A 90 -12.76 -7.02 -9.24
C LEU A 90 -13.48 -8.35 -9.54
N GLU A 91 -14.11 -8.48 -10.70
CA GLU A 91 -14.74 -9.73 -11.14
C GLU A 91 -13.74 -10.89 -11.18
N LYS A 92 -12.53 -10.66 -11.72
CA LYS A 92 -11.45 -11.67 -11.72
C LYS A 92 -11.03 -12.07 -10.30
N GLU A 93 -10.93 -11.10 -9.39
CA GLU A 93 -10.61 -11.38 -7.98
C GLU A 93 -11.71 -12.23 -7.34
N ILE A 94 -12.98 -11.92 -7.60
CA ILE A 94 -14.14 -12.70 -7.11
C ILE A 94 -14.09 -14.14 -7.63
N HIS A 95 -13.89 -14.34 -8.94
CA HIS A 95 -13.78 -15.69 -9.50
C HIS A 95 -12.60 -16.47 -8.91
N ASN A 96 -11.49 -15.82 -8.61
CA ASN A 96 -10.35 -16.48 -7.94
C ASN A 96 -10.70 -16.89 -6.50
N LEU A 97 -11.47 -16.07 -5.77
CA LEU A 97 -11.95 -16.42 -4.43
C LEU A 97 -12.92 -17.61 -4.48
N GLU A 98 -13.85 -17.61 -5.43
CA GLU A 98 -14.79 -18.71 -5.66
C GLU A 98 -14.07 -20.02 -5.98
N ALA A 99 -13.10 -19.98 -6.89
CA ALA A 99 -12.27 -21.13 -7.26
C ALA A 99 -11.42 -21.66 -6.07
N ALA A 100 -11.11 -20.78 -5.11
CA ALA A 100 -10.41 -21.16 -3.88
C ALA A 100 -11.37 -21.62 -2.77
N GLY A 101 -12.68 -21.61 -2.99
CA GLY A 101 -13.68 -21.98 -1.99
C GLY A 101 -13.88 -20.94 -0.88
N VAL A 102 -13.44 -19.70 -1.11
CA VAL A 102 -13.58 -18.61 -0.14
C VAL A 102 -15.00 -18.04 -0.19
N ASN A 103 -15.73 -18.13 0.91
CA ASN A 103 -17.04 -17.50 1.02
C ASN A 103 -16.87 -15.99 1.30
N TYR A 104 -17.16 -15.16 0.32
CA TYR A 104 -17.15 -13.70 0.44
C TYR A 104 -18.56 -13.12 0.59
N SER A 105 -19.61 -13.89 0.36
CA SER A 105 -21.01 -13.45 0.48
C SER A 105 -21.25 -12.89 1.88
N ASN A 106 -21.90 -11.74 1.98
CA ASN A 106 -22.14 -11.00 3.22
C ASN A 106 -20.89 -10.54 3.99
N ARG A 107 -19.68 -10.81 3.48
CA ARG A 107 -18.41 -10.40 4.12
C ARG A 107 -17.61 -9.38 3.31
N LEU A 108 -17.89 -9.26 2.01
CA LEU A 108 -17.31 -8.24 1.16
C LEU A 108 -18.31 -7.12 0.92
N LEU A 109 -18.00 -5.95 1.43
CA LEU A 109 -18.79 -4.72 1.34
C LEU A 109 -18.13 -3.72 0.43
N VAL A 110 -18.90 -3.02 -0.38
CA VAL A 110 -18.40 -2.00 -1.30
C VAL A 110 -19.05 -0.65 -0.98
N ALA A 111 -18.23 0.35 -0.73
CA ALA A 111 -18.73 1.69 -0.46
C ALA A 111 -19.30 2.34 -1.73
N LYS A 112 -20.55 2.86 -1.65
CA LYS A 112 -21.23 3.51 -2.78
C LYS A 112 -20.48 4.71 -3.35
N LYS A 113 -19.66 5.39 -2.53
CA LYS A 113 -18.86 6.56 -2.93
C LYS A 113 -17.52 6.23 -3.56
N ALA A 114 -17.08 4.95 -3.58
CA ALA A 114 -15.89 4.53 -4.34
C ALA A 114 -16.08 4.84 -5.83
N HIS A 115 -15.01 5.28 -6.50
CA HIS A 115 -15.08 5.68 -7.90
C HIS A 115 -14.83 4.51 -8.84
N LEU A 116 -15.45 4.54 -10.01
CA LEU A 116 -15.30 3.53 -11.05
C LEU A 116 -14.18 3.93 -12.02
N ILE A 117 -13.30 3.00 -12.29
CA ILE A 117 -12.34 3.09 -13.40
C ILE A 117 -13.09 2.66 -14.67
N LEU A 118 -13.24 3.55 -15.63
CA LEU A 118 -13.83 3.28 -16.92
C LEU A 118 -12.77 2.79 -17.92
N PRO A 119 -13.15 2.06 -18.98
CA PRO A 119 -12.24 1.73 -20.08
C PRO A 119 -11.56 2.95 -20.68
N THR A 120 -12.28 4.07 -20.77
CA THR A 120 -11.73 5.35 -21.24
C THR A 120 -10.68 5.95 -20.31
N HIS A 121 -10.72 5.70 -18.99
CA HIS A 121 -9.64 6.07 -18.08
C HIS A 121 -8.36 5.28 -18.39
N ARG A 122 -8.47 3.96 -18.66
CA ARG A 122 -7.32 3.12 -19.04
C ARG A 122 -6.73 3.57 -20.38
N MET A 123 -7.60 3.93 -21.34
CA MET A 123 -7.19 4.49 -22.63
C MET A 123 -6.42 5.82 -22.44
N LEU A 124 -6.93 6.75 -21.64
CA LEU A 124 -6.27 8.02 -21.35
C LEU A 124 -4.93 7.85 -20.62
N ASP A 125 -4.86 6.91 -19.68
CA ASP A 125 -3.61 6.56 -18.96
C ASP A 125 -2.55 6.08 -19.95
N ALA A 126 -2.91 5.15 -20.85
CA ALA A 126 -2.01 4.63 -21.87
C ALA A 126 -1.58 5.73 -22.87
N ALA A 127 -2.50 6.58 -23.32
CA ALA A 127 -2.22 7.66 -24.26
C ALA A 127 -1.30 8.74 -23.65
N SER A 128 -1.61 9.17 -22.42
CA SER A 128 -0.80 10.14 -21.70
C SER A 128 0.60 9.61 -21.40
N GLU A 129 0.74 8.37 -20.95
CA GLU A 129 2.03 7.78 -20.66
C GLU A 129 2.87 7.60 -21.95
N ALA A 130 2.23 7.19 -23.06
CA ALA A 130 2.89 7.11 -24.36
C ALA A 130 3.41 8.47 -24.84
N ALA A 131 2.62 9.54 -24.66
CA ALA A 131 2.97 10.89 -25.07
C ALA A 131 4.19 11.46 -24.33
N LYS A 132 4.49 11.02 -23.11
CA LYS A 132 5.65 11.49 -22.31
C LYS A 132 7.00 11.04 -22.85
N GLY A 133 7.07 10.05 -23.75
CA GLY A 133 8.33 9.55 -24.33
C GLY A 133 9.34 9.12 -23.27
N LYS A 134 10.47 9.83 -23.15
CA LYS A 134 11.51 9.54 -22.15
C LYS A 134 11.13 9.96 -20.72
N ALA A 135 10.18 10.89 -20.56
CA ALA A 135 9.70 11.38 -19.26
C ALA A 135 8.55 10.52 -18.67
N LYS A 136 8.45 9.25 -19.08
CA LYS A 136 7.46 8.32 -18.54
C LYS A 136 7.60 8.18 -17.04
N ILE A 137 6.47 8.26 -16.33
CA ILE A 137 6.40 8.01 -14.89
C ILE A 137 6.52 6.51 -14.57
N GLY A 138 6.14 5.66 -15.52
CA GLY A 138 6.09 4.21 -15.33
C GLY A 138 4.72 3.73 -14.83
N SER A 139 3.64 4.39 -15.26
CA SER A 139 2.27 4.02 -14.93
C SER A 139 2.00 2.52 -15.15
N THR A 140 1.12 1.96 -14.33
CA THR A 140 0.63 0.58 -14.48
C THR A 140 -0.40 0.43 -15.61
N LEU A 141 -0.79 1.53 -16.27
CA LEU A 141 -1.80 1.60 -17.33
C LEU A 141 -3.18 1.05 -16.89
N ARG A 142 -3.49 1.19 -15.61
CA ARG A 142 -4.75 0.75 -15.01
C ARG A 142 -5.80 1.85 -14.88
N GLY A 143 -5.50 3.05 -15.39
CA GLY A 143 -6.42 4.18 -15.36
C GLY A 143 -6.54 4.88 -14.01
N ILE A 144 -5.61 4.65 -13.09
CA ILE A 144 -5.62 5.20 -11.73
C ILE A 144 -5.59 6.74 -11.75
N GLY A 145 -4.58 7.31 -12.42
CA GLY A 145 -4.42 8.76 -12.53
C GLY A 145 -5.64 9.46 -13.10
N PRO A 146 -6.11 9.09 -14.30
CA PRO A 146 -7.31 9.70 -14.90
C PRO A 146 -8.57 9.57 -14.04
N THR A 147 -8.75 8.47 -13.30
CA THR A 147 -9.89 8.29 -12.39
C THR A 147 -9.83 9.26 -11.20
N TYR A 148 -8.65 9.43 -10.58
CA TYR A 148 -8.49 10.44 -9.52
C TYR A 148 -8.57 11.88 -10.05
N MET A 149 -8.14 12.15 -11.28
CA MET A 149 -8.37 13.43 -11.94
C MET A 149 -9.88 13.74 -12.05
N ASP A 150 -10.69 12.78 -12.48
CA ASP A 150 -12.13 12.96 -12.56
C ASP A 150 -12.80 13.06 -11.19
N LYS A 151 -12.33 12.30 -10.20
CA LYS A 151 -12.79 12.45 -8.82
C LYS A 151 -12.60 13.87 -8.32
N THR A 152 -11.39 14.42 -8.45
CA THR A 152 -11.06 15.80 -8.03
C THR A 152 -11.74 16.83 -8.92
N GLY A 153 -11.84 16.56 -10.23
CA GLY A 153 -12.58 17.37 -11.22
C GLY A 153 -14.11 17.28 -11.10
N ARG A 154 -14.64 16.47 -10.20
CA ARG A 154 -16.08 16.30 -9.93
C ARG A 154 -16.88 15.75 -11.11
N ASN A 155 -16.27 14.91 -11.92
CA ASN A 155 -16.86 14.30 -13.12
C ASN A 155 -17.04 12.78 -12.99
N GLY A 156 -16.29 12.15 -12.08
CA GLY A 156 -16.19 10.69 -11.98
C GLY A 156 -17.50 10.01 -11.61
N LEU A 157 -17.68 8.79 -12.11
CA LEU A 157 -18.77 7.90 -11.71
C LEU A 157 -18.38 7.13 -10.44
N ARG A 158 -19.38 6.91 -9.59
CA ARG A 158 -19.24 6.16 -8.33
C ARG A 158 -19.96 4.82 -8.40
N VAL A 159 -19.61 3.91 -7.53
CA VAL A 159 -20.28 2.61 -7.43
C VAL A 159 -21.81 2.76 -7.27
N GLY A 160 -22.27 3.69 -6.43
CA GLY A 160 -23.70 3.93 -6.26
C GLY A 160 -24.44 4.38 -7.53
N ASP A 161 -23.72 4.93 -8.50
CA ASP A 161 -24.34 5.39 -9.76
C ASP A 161 -24.80 4.21 -10.64
N ILE A 162 -24.18 3.02 -10.53
CA ILE A 162 -24.59 1.84 -11.33
C ILE A 162 -26.02 1.35 -11.01
N LEU A 163 -26.57 1.77 -9.86
CA LEU A 163 -27.92 1.43 -9.42
C LEU A 163 -28.96 2.47 -9.88
N ARG A 164 -28.55 3.56 -10.50
CA ARG A 164 -29.41 4.66 -10.92
C ARG A 164 -30.01 4.38 -12.30
N PRO A 165 -31.26 4.83 -12.56
CA PRO A 165 -31.87 4.69 -13.88
C PRO A 165 -31.17 5.51 -14.98
N ASP A 166 -30.49 6.63 -14.61
CA ASP A 166 -29.75 7.52 -15.52
C ASP A 166 -28.26 7.13 -15.68
N PHE A 167 -27.86 5.93 -15.28
CA PHE A 167 -26.46 5.49 -15.31
C PHE A 167 -25.85 5.51 -16.70
N GLU A 168 -26.57 5.01 -17.73
CA GLU A 168 -26.06 4.95 -19.10
C GLU A 168 -25.85 6.35 -19.68
N GLU A 169 -26.74 7.29 -19.41
CA GLU A 169 -26.58 8.68 -19.83
C GLU A 169 -25.33 9.31 -19.21
N ARG A 170 -25.12 9.13 -17.89
CA ARG A 170 -23.93 9.61 -17.18
C ARG A 170 -22.66 8.98 -17.72
N TYR A 171 -22.67 7.68 -17.96
CA TYR A 171 -21.54 6.97 -18.55
C TYR A 171 -21.18 7.56 -19.91
N ASN A 172 -22.18 7.71 -20.80
CA ASN A 172 -21.96 8.23 -22.15
C ASN A 172 -21.46 9.68 -22.12
N THR A 173 -21.97 10.52 -21.22
CA THR A 173 -21.50 11.90 -21.05
C THR A 173 -20.03 11.95 -20.69
N LEU A 174 -19.59 11.14 -19.70
CA LEU A 174 -18.20 11.08 -19.29
C LEU A 174 -17.32 10.47 -20.38
N ARG A 175 -17.80 9.41 -21.04
CA ARG A 175 -17.13 8.76 -22.18
C ARG A 175 -16.83 9.77 -23.29
N GLN A 176 -17.81 10.58 -23.69
CA GLN A 176 -17.62 11.60 -24.74
C GLN A 176 -16.58 12.64 -24.35
N LYS A 177 -16.59 13.10 -23.10
CA LYS A 177 -15.54 13.98 -22.57
C LYS A 177 -14.15 13.35 -22.69
N HIS A 178 -13.99 12.07 -22.33
CA HIS A 178 -12.70 11.35 -22.44
C HIS A 178 -12.26 11.18 -23.89
N LEU A 179 -13.18 10.89 -24.81
CA LEU A 179 -12.86 10.78 -26.23
C LEU A 179 -12.41 12.14 -26.82
N ALA A 180 -13.02 13.24 -26.37
CA ALA A 180 -12.57 14.58 -26.75
C ALA A 180 -11.17 14.88 -26.21
N LEU A 181 -10.91 14.54 -24.96
CA LEU A 181 -9.61 14.71 -24.31
C LEU A 181 -8.52 13.83 -24.96
N ALA A 182 -8.85 12.61 -25.34
CA ALA A 182 -7.91 11.69 -25.99
C ALA A 182 -7.32 12.23 -27.30
N LYS A 183 -8.03 13.14 -27.99
CA LYS A 183 -7.58 13.76 -29.25
C LYS A 183 -6.34 14.64 -29.11
N ILE A 184 -6.00 15.06 -27.89
CA ILE A 184 -4.75 15.83 -27.64
C ILE A 184 -3.49 14.95 -27.61
N TYR A 185 -3.67 13.62 -27.48
CA TYR A 185 -2.57 12.66 -27.41
C TYR A 185 -2.35 11.98 -28.77
N PRO A 186 -1.13 11.48 -29.03
CA PRO A 186 -0.89 10.60 -30.18
C PRO A 186 -1.81 9.37 -30.14
N PRO A 187 -2.19 8.84 -31.32
CA PRO A 187 -2.97 7.61 -31.42
C PRO A 187 -2.24 6.44 -30.74
N ILE A 188 -3.01 5.64 -30.01
CA ILE A 188 -2.54 4.39 -29.38
C ILE A 188 -3.32 3.20 -29.89
N ASN A 189 -2.72 2.01 -29.81
CA ASN A 189 -3.43 0.76 -30.10
C ASN A 189 -4.22 0.34 -28.85
N PHE A 190 -5.52 0.70 -28.81
CA PHE A 190 -6.42 0.38 -27.70
C PHE A 190 -7.81 0.07 -28.26
N ASN A 191 -8.27 -1.18 -28.09
CA ASN A 191 -9.59 -1.62 -28.54
C ASN A 191 -10.66 -1.21 -27.51
N LEU A 192 -11.15 0.03 -27.62
CA LEU A 192 -12.09 0.57 -26.65
C LEU A 192 -13.42 -0.19 -26.63
N GLU A 193 -13.97 -0.59 -27.81
CA GLU A 193 -15.27 -1.27 -27.89
C GLU A 193 -15.25 -2.63 -27.18
N GLU A 194 -14.18 -3.40 -27.34
CA GLU A 194 -14.01 -4.67 -26.66
C GLU A 194 -13.88 -4.51 -25.13
N GLU A 195 -13.10 -3.51 -24.71
CA GLU A 195 -12.93 -3.21 -23.29
C GLU A 195 -14.23 -2.66 -22.64
N GLU A 196 -15.00 -1.87 -23.36
CA GLU A 196 -16.31 -1.39 -22.89
C GLU A 196 -17.30 -2.55 -22.74
N LYS A 197 -17.33 -3.48 -23.69
CA LYS A 197 -18.17 -4.67 -23.58
C LYS A 197 -17.83 -5.50 -22.33
N LYS A 198 -16.55 -5.81 -22.12
CA LYS A 198 -16.09 -6.56 -20.93
C LYS A 198 -16.44 -5.82 -19.64
N TRP A 199 -16.27 -4.50 -19.64
CA TRP A 199 -16.56 -3.65 -18.49
C TRP A 199 -18.05 -3.62 -18.15
N MET A 200 -18.91 -3.47 -19.15
CA MET A 200 -20.38 -3.51 -18.94
C MET A 200 -20.84 -4.87 -18.43
N ASP A 201 -20.26 -5.97 -18.93
CA ASP A 201 -20.58 -7.31 -18.46
C ASP A 201 -20.17 -7.49 -16.99
N SER A 202 -18.99 -7.01 -16.59
CA SER A 202 -18.47 -7.12 -15.21
C SER A 202 -19.27 -6.30 -14.18
N LEU A 203 -20.08 -5.32 -14.62
CA LEU A 203 -20.99 -4.61 -13.71
C LEU A 203 -22.03 -5.53 -13.07
N LYS A 204 -22.34 -6.70 -13.65
CA LYS A 204 -23.26 -7.67 -13.05
C LYS A 204 -22.70 -8.18 -11.73
N THR A 205 -21.43 -8.54 -11.72
CA THR A 205 -20.71 -8.97 -10.51
C THR A 205 -20.68 -7.86 -9.47
N LEU A 206 -20.32 -6.63 -9.89
CA LEU A 206 -20.29 -5.50 -8.94
C LEU A 206 -21.68 -5.20 -8.35
N ARG A 207 -22.76 -5.28 -9.17
CA ARG A 207 -24.16 -5.09 -8.69
C ARG A 207 -24.61 -6.17 -7.71
N SER A 208 -24.08 -7.39 -7.77
CA SER A 208 -24.44 -8.48 -6.85
C SER A 208 -23.79 -8.36 -5.47
N LEU A 209 -22.77 -7.51 -5.31
CA LEU A 209 -22.12 -7.30 -4.02
C LEU A 209 -22.97 -6.41 -3.10
N GLN A 210 -22.70 -6.48 -1.81
CA GLN A 210 -23.36 -5.63 -0.82
C GLN A 210 -22.79 -4.20 -0.86
N HIS A 211 -23.65 -3.23 -1.22
CA HIS A 211 -23.30 -1.82 -1.26
C HIS A 211 -23.70 -1.12 0.04
N VAL A 212 -22.76 -0.33 0.59
CA VAL A 212 -22.98 0.40 1.85
C VAL A 212 -22.63 1.90 1.70
N ASP A 213 -23.22 2.73 2.54
CA ASP A 213 -22.77 4.10 2.77
C ASP A 213 -21.58 4.03 3.72
N GLY A 214 -20.36 3.94 3.13
CA GLY A 214 -19.14 3.50 3.80
C GLY A 214 -18.80 4.28 5.08
N GLU A 215 -18.93 5.62 5.03
CA GLU A 215 -18.68 6.49 6.17
C GLU A 215 -19.67 6.26 7.33
N TYR A 216 -20.94 6.03 7.03
CA TYR A 216 -21.92 5.70 8.08
C TYR A 216 -21.66 4.32 8.66
N TYR A 217 -21.35 3.35 7.79
CA TYR A 217 -21.07 1.98 8.20
C TYR A 217 -19.87 1.91 9.17
N ILE A 218 -18.74 2.53 8.81
CA ILE A 218 -17.53 2.53 9.65
C ILE A 218 -17.75 3.28 10.96
N ASN A 219 -18.37 4.47 10.91
CA ASN A 219 -18.61 5.24 12.13
C ASN A 219 -19.62 4.53 13.08
N GLN A 220 -20.58 3.78 12.55
CA GLN A 220 -21.45 2.96 13.37
C GLN A 220 -20.68 1.78 13.98
N ALA A 221 -19.85 1.09 13.21
CA ALA A 221 -19.02 -0.01 13.70
C ALA A 221 -18.10 0.45 14.86
N ILE A 222 -17.51 1.65 14.77
CA ILE A 222 -16.72 2.23 15.87
C ILE A 222 -17.58 2.42 17.12
N LYS A 223 -18.80 2.97 16.97
CA LYS A 223 -19.73 3.15 18.10
C LYS A 223 -20.15 1.83 18.74
N ASP A 224 -20.27 0.79 17.93
CA ASP A 224 -20.62 -0.57 18.36
C ASP A 224 -19.42 -1.32 18.97
N GLY A 225 -18.27 -0.66 19.13
CA GLY A 225 -17.09 -1.23 19.75
C GLY A 225 -16.31 -2.20 18.86
N LYS A 226 -16.52 -2.16 17.54
CA LYS A 226 -15.82 -3.01 16.58
C LYS A 226 -14.38 -2.55 16.40
N LYS A 227 -13.45 -3.52 16.32
CA LYS A 227 -12.05 -3.29 16.01
C LYS A 227 -11.87 -3.24 14.49
N ILE A 228 -11.27 -2.17 13.99
CA ILE A 228 -11.12 -1.92 12.56
C ILE A 228 -9.65 -1.76 12.23
N LEU A 229 -9.19 -2.47 11.19
CA LEU A 229 -7.87 -2.31 10.58
C LEU A 229 -8.02 -1.63 9.23
N ALA A 230 -7.47 -0.43 9.09
CA ALA A 230 -7.39 0.28 7.82
C ALA A 230 -6.15 -0.18 7.05
N GLU A 231 -6.36 -0.83 5.91
CA GLU A 231 -5.31 -1.39 5.06
C GLU A 231 -4.93 -0.42 3.95
N GLY A 232 -3.67 0.06 3.95
CA GLY A 232 -3.12 0.91 2.90
C GLY A 232 -2.62 0.13 1.68
N ALA A 233 -2.52 0.81 0.56
CA ALA A 233 -1.91 0.32 -0.67
C ALA A 233 -0.74 1.22 -1.07
N GLN A 234 0.17 0.72 -1.91
CA GLN A 234 1.44 1.37 -2.26
C GLN A 234 2.30 1.63 -1.01
N GLY A 235 3.02 2.76 -0.95
CA GLY A 235 3.84 3.16 0.18
C GLY A 235 3.87 4.68 0.31
N SER A 236 4.28 5.19 1.47
CA SER A 236 4.23 6.62 1.81
C SER A 236 5.05 7.49 0.87
N MET A 237 6.16 6.96 0.33
CA MET A 237 6.98 7.69 -0.67
C MET A 237 6.32 7.78 -2.05
N LEU A 238 5.18 7.14 -2.25
CA LEU A 238 4.32 7.24 -3.43
C LEU A 238 3.07 8.10 -3.20
N ASP A 239 2.95 8.77 -2.05
CA ASP A 239 1.83 9.68 -1.75
C ASP A 239 1.81 10.84 -2.74
N ILE A 240 0.59 11.25 -3.16
CA ILE A 240 0.41 12.31 -4.16
C ILE A 240 0.94 13.67 -3.69
N ASP A 241 0.85 13.95 -2.38
CA ASP A 241 1.21 15.24 -1.81
C ASP A 241 2.63 15.23 -1.22
N PHE A 242 3.06 14.11 -0.60
CA PHE A 242 4.28 14.02 0.19
C PHE A 242 5.30 13.01 -0.33
N GLY A 243 4.99 12.31 -1.40
CA GLY A 243 5.89 11.36 -2.04
C GLY A 243 6.92 12.02 -2.96
N THR A 244 7.66 11.20 -3.68
CA THR A 244 8.69 11.62 -4.65
C THR A 244 8.05 12.11 -5.96
N TYR A 245 7.31 13.21 -5.89
CA TYR A 245 6.64 13.83 -7.03
C TYR A 245 7.65 14.17 -8.16
N PRO A 246 7.34 13.96 -9.46
CA PRO A 246 6.05 13.47 -10.00
C PRO A 246 5.92 11.92 -10.05
N PHE A 247 6.89 11.18 -9.56
CA PHE A 247 6.93 9.72 -9.60
C PHE A 247 6.17 9.11 -8.40
N VAL A 248 4.87 9.39 -8.33
CA VAL A 248 3.95 9.03 -7.25
C VAL A 248 2.69 8.38 -7.80
N THR A 249 1.87 7.79 -6.92
CA THR A 249 0.48 7.41 -7.26
C THR A 249 -0.45 8.62 -7.07
N SER A 250 -1.64 8.57 -7.64
CA SER A 250 -2.60 9.68 -7.58
C SER A 250 -3.51 9.63 -6.34
N SER A 251 -3.12 8.92 -5.29
CA SER A 251 -3.90 8.79 -4.05
C SER A 251 -3.07 9.11 -2.82
N ASN A 252 -3.77 9.45 -1.71
CA ASN A 252 -3.12 9.66 -0.42
C ASN A 252 -2.84 8.32 0.26
N THR A 253 -1.57 7.93 0.28
CA THR A 253 -1.10 6.64 0.82
C THR A 253 -0.72 6.71 2.30
N ILE A 254 -0.67 7.91 2.87
CA ILE A 254 -0.36 8.18 4.27
C ILE A 254 -1.59 8.03 5.17
N THR A 255 -1.38 8.08 6.49
CA THR A 255 -2.43 7.93 7.51
C THR A 255 -3.61 8.90 7.32
N ALA A 256 -3.36 10.14 6.88
CA ALA A 256 -4.43 11.11 6.57
C ALA A 256 -5.40 10.58 5.50
N GLY A 257 -4.92 9.73 4.58
CA GLY A 257 -5.74 9.05 3.58
C GLY A 257 -6.85 8.18 4.16
N VAL A 258 -6.66 7.63 5.36
CA VAL A 258 -7.70 6.86 6.08
C VAL A 258 -8.91 7.74 6.40
N CYS A 259 -8.66 8.95 6.90
CA CYS A 259 -9.74 9.89 7.25
C CYS A 259 -10.58 10.25 6.04
N ILE A 260 -9.95 10.51 4.90
CA ILE A 260 -10.62 10.85 3.64
C ILE A 260 -11.27 9.61 3.02
N GLY A 261 -10.56 8.49 3.01
CA GLY A 261 -10.95 7.27 2.30
C GLY A 261 -12.06 6.47 2.98
N LEU A 262 -12.16 6.53 4.31
CA LEU A 262 -13.22 5.87 5.09
C LEU A 262 -14.27 6.85 5.64
N GLY A 263 -14.00 8.16 5.63
CA GLY A 263 -14.90 9.16 6.18
C GLY A 263 -14.93 9.15 7.71
N VAL A 264 -13.76 9.11 8.34
CA VAL A 264 -13.62 9.09 9.79
C VAL A 264 -12.86 10.31 10.30
N ALA A 265 -13.12 10.71 11.54
CA ALA A 265 -12.42 11.83 12.14
C ALA A 265 -10.95 11.50 12.48
N PRO A 266 -9.99 12.43 12.34
CA PRO A 266 -8.59 12.20 12.71
C PRO A 266 -8.41 11.70 14.14
N SER A 267 -9.26 12.15 15.07
CA SER A 267 -9.24 11.72 16.46
C SER A 267 -9.68 10.26 16.70
N GLN A 268 -10.08 9.54 15.66
CA GLN A 268 -10.43 8.12 15.70
C GLN A 268 -9.29 7.22 15.22
N ILE A 269 -8.17 7.78 14.75
CA ILE A 269 -6.97 7.01 14.43
C ILE A 269 -6.32 6.54 15.74
N GLY A 270 -6.04 5.24 15.79
CA GLY A 270 -5.37 4.56 16.90
C GLY A 270 -3.91 4.26 16.60
N GLU A 271 -3.54 2.98 16.68
CA GLU A 271 -2.20 2.54 16.34
C GLU A 271 -1.91 2.72 14.84
N VAL A 272 -0.72 3.20 14.54
CA VAL A 272 -0.24 3.32 13.16
C VAL A 272 0.96 2.38 12.98
N ILE A 273 0.71 1.28 12.30
CA ILE A 273 1.67 0.21 12.06
C ILE A 273 2.36 0.48 10.72
N GLY A 274 3.61 0.92 10.78
CA GLY A 274 4.43 1.19 9.60
C GLY A 274 5.21 -0.05 9.16
N ILE A 275 5.11 -0.44 7.89
CA ILE A 275 5.87 -1.56 7.35
C ILE A 275 7.05 -1.04 6.55
N THR A 276 8.24 -1.55 6.86
CA THR A 276 9.47 -1.33 6.10
C THR A 276 10.13 -2.66 5.76
N LYS A 277 10.77 -2.75 4.61
CA LYS A 277 11.73 -3.82 4.35
C LYS A 277 13.06 -3.52 5.04
N ALA A 278 13.85 -4.55 5.30
CA ALA A 278 15.23 -4.41 5.78
C ALA A 278 16.17 -3.76 4.75
N TYR A 279 15.70 -3.48 3.55
CA TYR A 279 16.35 -2.77 2.46
C TYR A 279 15.29 -2.01 1.65
N CYS A 280 15.70 -1.17 0.70
CA CYS A 280 14.76 -0.42 -0.14
C CYS A 280 14.57 -1.07 -1.50
N THR A 281 13.35 -0.94 -2.04
CA THR A 281 13.05 -1.32 -3.43
C THR A 281 12.14 -0.29 -4.07
N ARG A 282 12.28 -0.13 -5.40
CA ARG A 282 11.42 0.75 -6.19
C ARG A 282 11.11 0.14 -7.55
N VAL A 283 9.87 0.28 -8.01
CA VAL A 283 9.44 -0.06 -9.38
C VAL A 283 9.32 1.22 -10.21
N GLY A 284 9.82 1.18 -11.43
CA GLY A 284 9.71 2.33 -12.36
C GLY A 284 10.72 3.43 -12.12
N GLY A 285 10.46 4.60 -12.70
CA GLY A 285 11.32 5.77 -12.63
C GLY A 285 11.30 6.50 -11.30
N GLY A 286 12.02 7.60 -11.25
CA GLY A 286 12.10 8.51 -10.11
C GLY A 286 13.27 8.28 -9.18
N PRO A 287 13.48 9.19 -8.23
CA PRO A 287 14.65 9.19 -7.37
C PRO A 287 14.67 8.00 -6.41
N PHE A 288 15.85 7.47 -6.18
CA PHE A 288 16.10 6.39 -5.24
C PHE A 288 17.50 6.55 -4.65
N PRO A 289 17.65 7.30 -3.55
CA PRO A 289 18.95 7.73 -3.03
C PRO A 289 19.92 6.60 -2.75
N THR A 290 19.43 5.50 -2.22
CA THR A 290 20.26 4.34 -1.83
C THR A 290 20.33 3.24 -2.87
N GLU A 291 19.91 3.50 -4.13
CA GLU A 291 19.96 2.51 -5.21
C GLU A 291 21.37 1.98 -5.45
N LEU A 292 21.47 0.67 -5.64
CA LEU A 292 22.72 -0.03 -5.93
C LEU A 292 22.72 -0.55 -7.37
N HIS A 293 23.78 -0.23 -8.09
CA HIS A 293 24.01 -0.63 -9.49
C HIS A 293 25.10 -1.71 -9.63
N ASP A 294 25.47 -2.34 -8.53
CA ASP A 294 26.53 -3.32 -8.38
C ASP A 294 25.99 -4.74 -8.10
N ASP A 295 26.91 -5.66 -7.84
CA ASP A 295 26.57 -7.06 -7.51
C ASP A 295 25.72 -7.19 -6.25
N VAL A 296 25.81 -6.25 -5.30
CA VAL A 296 24.98 -6.22 -4.09
C VAL A 296 23.52 -5.93 -4.46
N GLY A 297 23.28 -4.95 -5.34
CA GLY A 297 21.93 -4.66 -5.83
C GLY A 297 21.31 -5.83 -6.58
N GLU A 298 22.09 -6.53 -7.40
CA GLU A 298 21.66 -7.74 -8.09
C GLU A 298 21.38 -8.90 -7.12
N PHE A 299 22.21 -9.06 -6.09
CA PHE A 299 22.00 -10.07 -5.06
C PHE A 299 20.69 -9.83 -4.31
N LEU A 300 20.44 -8.60 -3.82
CA LEU A 300 19.19 -8.23 -3.16
C LEU A 300 17.97 -8.50 -4.04
N ARG A 301 18.07 -8.22 -5.35
CA ARG A 301 16.98 -8.49 -6.30
C ARG A 301 16.69 -9.98 -6.45
N LYS A 302 17.72 -10.80 -6.61
CA LYS A 302 17.57 -12.25 -6.80
C LYS A 302 17.12 -12.94 -5.54
N GLU A 303 17.81 -12.72 -4.42
CA GLU A 303 17.49 -13.34 -3.14
C GLU A 303 16.13 -12.88 -2.61
N GLY A 304 15.85 -11.59 -2.73
CA GLY A 304 14.56 -11.02 -2.35
C GLY A 304 13.42 -11.34 -3.32
N MET A 305 13.66 -12.01 -4.45
CA MET A 305 12.66 -12.25 -5.51
C MET A 305 11.95 -10.94 -5.90
N GLU A 306 12.74 -9.86 -6.07
CA GLU A 306 12.22 -8.50 -6.24
C GLU A 306 11.77 -8.26 -7.68
N PHE A 307 10.60 -8.82 -8.01
CA PHE A 307 9.88 -8.63 -9.26
C PHE A 307 8.44 -8.20 -8.98
N GLY A 308 7.90 -7.31 -9.81
CA GLY A 308 6.55 -6.78 -9.63
C GLY A 308 5.48 -7.87 -9.73
N ALA A 309 4.63 -8.01 -8.71
CA ALA A 309 3.59 -9.04 -8.65
C ALA A 309 2.59 -8.96 -9.84
N THR A 310 2.34 -7.76 -10.35
CA THR A 310 1.39 -7.50 -11.44
C THR A 310 2.05 -7.46 -12.82
N THR A 311 3.26 -6.90 -12.90
CA THR A 311 3.92 -6.60 -14.18
C THR A 311 5.13 -7.47 -14.47
N GLY A 312 5.63 -8.22 -13.48
CA GLY A 312 6.88 -8.98 -13.57
C GLY A 312 8.15 -8.12 -13.73
N ARG A 313 8.04 -6.79 -13.70
CA ARG A 313 9.20 -5.90 -13.85
C ARG A 313 10.19 -6.08 -12.72
N PRO A 314 11.52 -6.13 -12.99
CA PRO A 314 12.52 -6.16 -11.95
C PRO A 314 12.42 -4.86 -11.12
N ARG A 315 12.53 -5.00 -9.80
CA ARG A 315 12.62 -3.85 -8.90
C ARG A 315 14.06 -3.39 -8.80
N ARG A 316 14.25 -2.09 -8.70
CA ARG A 316 15.49 -1.46 -8.29
C ARG A 316 15.70 -1.73 -6.81
N CYS A 317 16.91 -2.05 -6.37
CA CYS A 317 17.21 -2.42 -4.99
C CYS A 317 18.31 -1.53 -4.43
N GLY A 318 18.29 -1.29 -3.12
CA GLY A 318 19.28 -0.48 -2.43
C GLY A 318 19.23 -0.71 -0.91
N TRP A 319 20.25 -0.22 -0.21
CA TRP A 319 20.29 -0.30 1.24
C TRP A 319 19.11 0.46 1.89
N ILE A 320 18.80 0.10 3.14
CA ILE A 320 17.77 0.80 3.91
C ILE A 320 18.12 2.28 4.06
N ASP A 321 17.12 3.15 3.98
CA ASP A 321 17.24 4.61 3.95
C ASP A 321 16.58 5.21 5.19
N LEU A 322 17.39 5.56 6.21
CA LEU A 322 16.87 6.05 7.48
C LEU A 322 16.33 7.49 7.40
N PRO A 323 16.95 8.45 6.70
CA PRO A 323 16.32 9.76 6.45
C PRO A 323 14.92 9.63 5.84
N GLN A 324 14.77 8.77 4.84
CA GLN A 324 13.47 8.49 4.22
C GLN A 324 12.47 7.89 5.20
N LEU A 325 12.91 6.94 6.05
CA LEU A 325 12.03 6.32 7.05
C LEU A 325 11.64 7.31 8.16
N ARG A 326 12.57 8.14 8.68
CA ARG A 326 12.24 9.19 9.65
C ARG A 326 11.17 10.13 9.11
N TYR A 327 11.30 10.54 7.85
CA TYR A 327 10.31 11.37 7.18
C TYR A 327 8.92 10.72 7.15
N THR A 328 8.84 9.46 6.71
CA THR A 328 7.55 8.79 6.62
C THR A 328 6.97 8.37 7.98
N ILE A 329 7.79 8.09 8.97
CA ILE A 329 7.37 7.88 10.37
C ILE A 329 6.71 9.16 10.91
N MET A 330 7.35 10.31 10.73
CA MET A 330 6.84 11.62 11.13
C MET A 330 5.50 11.93 10.45
N LEU A 331 5.41 11.81 9.13
CA LEU A 331 4.20 12.11 8.36
C LEU A 331 3.00 11.26 8.77
N ASN A 332 3.24 10.02 9.11
CA ASN A 332 2.20 9.05 9.42
C ASN A 332 1.86 9.00 10.91
N GLY A 333 2.69 9.54 11.79
CA GLY A 333 2.57 9.34 13.23
C GLY A 333 2.69 7.86 13.60
N VAL A 334 3.69 7.16 13.03
CA VAL A 334 3.89 5.72 13.24
C VAL A 334 4.16 5.44 14.71
N THR A 335 3.42 4.49 15.27
CA THR A 335 3.57 4.08 16.68
C THR A 335 4.43 2.83 16.84
N GLN A 336 4.52 2.01 15.81
CA GLN A 336 5.32 0.80 15.79
C GLN A 336 5.68 0.38 14.36
N LEU A 337 6.80 -0.31 14.21
CA LEU A 337 7.33 -0.79 12.94
C LEU A 337 7.19 -2.30 12.79
N VAL A 338 6.94 -2.72 11.57
CA VAL A 338 7.11 -4.10 11.11
C VAL A 338 8.26 -4.13 10.12
N MET A 339 9.30 -4.88 10.41
CA MET A 339 10.41 -5.11 9.49
C MET A 339 10.18 -6.40 8.70
N THR A 340 10.19 -6.30 7.38
CA THR A 340 10.07 -7.46 6.49
C THR A 340 11.36 -7.73 5.72
N LYS A 341 11.50 -8.95 5.19
CA LYS A 341 12.62 -9.31 4.30
C LYS A 341 14.01 -9.25 4.95
N ILE A 342 14.11 -9.39 6.27
CA ILE A 342 15.42 -9.41 6.94
C ILE A 342 16.21 -10.68 6.59
N ASP A 343 15.53 -11.75 6.24
CA ASP A 343 16.07 -13.02 5.74
C ASP A 343 16.93 -12.85 4.47
N VAL A 344 16.61 -11.89 3.63
CA VAL A 344 17.39 -11.56 2.42
C VAL A 344 18.81 -11.11 2.74
N LEU A 345 19.02 -10.62 3.96
CA LEU A 345 20.34 -10.15 4.43
C LEU A 345 21.19 -11.26 5.08
N ASN A 346 20.71 -12.50 5.14
CA ASN A 346 21.35 -13.61 5.86
C ASN A 346 22.82 -13.85 5.51
N ASN A 347 23.21 -13.66 4.25
CA ASN A 347 24.53 -14.03 3.75
C ASN A 347 25.53 -12.87 3.74
N PHE A 348 25.14 -11.65 4.13
CA PHE A 348 26.04 -10.50 4.13
C PHE A 348 27.02 -10.54 5.30
N GLU A 349 28.29 -10.22 5.04
CA GLU A 349 29.31 -9.98 6.07
C GLU A 349 29.11 -8.62 6.74
N GLU A 350 28.67 -7.65 5.95
CA GLU A 350 28.36 -6.29 6.37
C GLU A 350 27.03 -5.85 5.78
N VAL A 351 26.17 -5.27 6.61
CA VAL A 351 24.89 -4.66 6.23
C VAL A 351 25.02 -3.16 6.41
N LYS A 352 24.51 -2.38 5.43
CA LYS A 352 24.58 -0.92 5.48
C LYS A 352 23.20 -0.29 5.63
N ALA A 353 23.18 0.88 6.27
CA ALA A 353 22.01 1.75 6.32
C ALA A 353 22.45 3.19 6.04
N ALA A 354 21.77 3.88 5.13
CA ALA A 354 21.99 5.32 4.94
C ALA A 354 21.48 6.06 6.17
N THR A 355 22.36 6.81 6.84
CA THR A 355 22.06 7.56 8.07
C THR A 355 21.77 9.02 7.79
N HIS A 356 22.43 9.58 6.76
CA HIS A 356 22.35 10.96 6.31
C HIS A 356 22.52 11.02 4.80
N TYR A 357 22.24 12.18 4.23
CA TYR A 357 22.60 12.55 2.86
C TYR A 357 23.64 13.66 2.88
N ARG A 358 24.66 13.52 2.06
CA ARG A 358 25.54 14.63 1.71
C ARG A 358 24.87 15.45 0.62
N THR A 359 24.73 16.75 0.85
CA THR A 359 24.16 17.72 -0.07
C THR A 359 25.16 18.86 -0.29
N GLU A 360 24.89 19.76 -1.23
CA GLU A 360 25.68 20.97 -1.41
C GLU A 360 25.70 21.88 -0.17
N GLU A 361 24.65 21.83 0.65
CA GLU A 361 24.50 22.62 1.88
C GLU A 361 25.13 21.95 3.11
N GLY A 362 25.65 20.72 2.96
CA GLY A 362 26.23 19.90 4.03
C GLY A 362 25.46 18.61 4.28
N ASP A 363 25.87 17.87 5.31
CA ASP A 363 25.25 16.60 5.67
C ASP A 363 23.89 16.85 6.36
N SER A 364 22.84 16.13 5.90
CA SER A 364 21.47 16.27 6.37
C SER A 364 20.81 14.91 6.62
N ASN A 365 20.01 14.80 7.67
CA ASN A 365 19.14 13.65 7.94
C ASN A 365 17.69 13.87 7.46
N GLN A 366 17.44 14.94 6.71
CA GLN A 366 16.14 15.27 6.14
C GLN A 366 16.14 15.02 4.63
N LEU A 367 14.96 14.67 4.11
CA LEU A 367 14.75 14.60 2.67
C LEU A 367 14.73 16.02 2.09
N PRO A 368 15.48 16.31 1.00
CA PRO A 368 15.35 17.57 0.28
C PRO A 368 13.97 17.68 -0.39
N TYR A 369 13.53 18.92 -0.62
CA TYR A 369 12.25 19.23 -1.28
C TYR A 369 12.09 18.52 -2.63
N ASP A 370 13.10 18.53 -3.46
CA ASP A 370 13.10 17.91 -4.78
C ASP A 370 14.22 16.86 -4.89
N LEU A 371 13.81 15.59 -4.72
CA LEU A 371 14.74 14.48 -4.89
C LEU A 371 15.08 14.19 -6.36
N CYS A 372 14.37 14.77 -7.33
CA CYS A 372 14.64 14.54 -8.75
C CYS A 372 15.80 15.38 -9.28
N ASP A 373 15.89 16.62 -8.83
CA ASP A 373 16.85 17.59 -9.33
C ASP A 373 17.99 17.89 -8.32
N TYR A 374 17.86 17.43 -7.05
CA TYR A 374 18.88 17.62 -6.03
C TYR A 374 19.90 16.47 -6.08
N GLU A 375 21.18 16.81 -6.25
CA GLU A 375 22.26 15.84 -6.12
C GLU A 375 22.48 15.52 -4.63
N ILE A 376 22.27 14.26 -4.27
CA ILE A 376 22.47 13.74 -2.93
C ILE A 376 23.31 12.47 -2.98
N GLU A 377 24.21 12.33 -2.03
CA GLU A 377 25.00 11.13 -1.82
C GLU A 377 24.66 10.52 -0.45
N PRO A 378 24.19 9.27 -0.38
CA PRO A 378 23.89 8.62 0.90
C PRO A 378 25.17 8.33 1.68
N ILE A 379 25.20 8.72 2.96
CA ILE A 379 26.24 8.40 3.93
C ILE A 379 25.80 7.18 4.71
N TYR A 380 26.59 6.12 4.64
CA TYR A 380 26.25 4.84 5.22
C TYR A 380 26.90 4.60 6.58
N GLY A 381 26.10 4.15 7.55
CA GLY A 381 26.57 3.40 8.69
C GLY A 381 26.69 1.91 8.33
N SER A 382 27.72 1.26 8.87
CA SER A 382 28.01 -0.17 8.64
C SER A 382 27.73 -0.98 9.89
N TYR A 383 27.12 -2.14 9.69
CA TYR A 383 26.75 -3.07 10.75
C TYR A 383 27.28 -4.47 10.41
N LYS A 384 27.75 -5.20 11.42
CA LYS A 384 28.20 -6.58 11.22
C LYS A 384 27.02 -7.43 10.76
N GLY A 385 27.17 -8.14 9.67
CA GLY A 385 26.22 -9.14 9.20
C GLY A 385 26.23 -10.40 10.07
N TRP A 386 25.22 -11.21 9.96
CA TRP A 386 25.07 -12.41 10.82
C TRP A 386 25.45 -13.72 10.13
N GLN A 387 25.54 -13.73 8.80
CA GLN A 387 25.97 -14.89 8.00
C GLN A 387 25.35 -16.22 8.43
N LYS A 388 24.07 -16.19 8.77
CA LYS A 388 23.32 -17.34 9.28
C LYS A 388 21.85 -17.23 8.84
N SER A 389 21.24 -18.38 8.45
CA SER A 389 19.81 -18.43 8.20
C SER A 389 19.01 -18.06 9.45
N LEU A 390 17.91 -17.35 9.25
CA LEU A 390 16.92 -17.02 10.27
C LEU A 390 15.74 -18.00 10.30
N ASP A 391 15.78 -19.07 9.50
CA ASP A 391 14.67 -20.02 9.36
C ASP A 391 14.27 -20.71 10.65
N ASP A 392 15.24 -20.97 11.54
CA ASP A 392 15.04 -21.65 12.82
C ASP A 392 14.70 -20.69 13.97
N ALA A 393 14.72 -19.37 13.73
CA ALA A 393 14.41 -18.40 14.77
C ALA A 393 12.90 -18.34 15.01
N THR A 394 12.46 -18.73 16.20
CA THR A 394 11.06 -18.73 16.64
C THR A 394 10.67 -17.47 17.40
N ASP A 395 11.64 -16.80 17.98
CA ASP A 395 11.49 -15.56 18.75
C ASP A 395 12.74 -14.67 18.61
N TYR A 396 12.68 -13.49 19.22
CA TYR A 396 13.74 -12.49 19.10
C TYR A 396 15.08 -12.92 19.71
N GLU A 397 15.05 -13.64 20.81
CA GLU A 397 16.23 -14.10 21.55
C GLU A 397 17.00 -15.16 20.77
N HIS A 398 16.33 -15.91 19.89
CA HIS A 398 16.96 -16.88 19.00
C HIS A 398 17.53 -16.30 17.71
N LEU A 399 17.31 -15.01 17.45
CA LEU A 399 18.00 -14.32 16.36
C LEU A 399 19.51 -14.24 16.62
N PRO A 400 20.36 -14.32 15.59
CA PRO A 400 21.80 -14.09 15.73
C PRO A 400 22.09 -12.76 16.43
N PRO A 401 23.06 -12.68 17.34
CA PRO A 401 23.37 -11.45 18.08
C PRO A 401 23.66 -10.24 17.19
N ALA A 402 24.25 -10.43 16.01
CA ALA A 402 24.49 -9.36 15.05
C ALA A 402 23.17 -8.83 14.47
N ALA A 403 22.19 -9.70 14.17
CA ALA A 403 20.85 -9.29 13.72
C ALA A 403 20.10 -8.51 14.80
N GLN A 404 20.16 -8.97 16.06
CA GLN A 404 19.58 -8.23 17.18
C GLN A 404 20.21 -6.84 17.35
N THR A 405 21.54 -6.75 17.22
CA THR A 405 22.28 -5.48 17.30
C THR A 405 21.87 -4.53 16.19
N TYR A 406 21.73 -5.04 14.96
CA TYR A 406 21.26 -4.26 13.81
C TYR A 406 19.85 -3.71 14.04
N ILE A 407 18.91 -4.56 14.46
CA ILE A 407 17.51 -4.15 14.74
C ILE A 407 17.48 -3.08 15.83
N LYS A 408 18.20 -3.25 16.94
CA LYS A 408 18.29 -2.26 18.03
C LYS A 408 18.88 -0.93 17.56
N ALA A 409 19.90 -0.99 16.69
CA ALA A 409 20.48 0.22 16.12
C ALA A 409 19.46 0.99 15.25
N LEU A 410 18.67 0.28 14.44
CA LEU A 410 17.62 0.92 13.63
C LEU A 410 16.51 1.51 14.51
N GLU A 411 16.07 0.81 15.56
CA GLU A 411 15.08 1.35 16.52
C GLU A 411 15.56 2.65 17.15
N LYS A 412 16.84 2.68 17.56
CA LYS A 412 17.45 3.87 18.14
C LYS A 412 17.50 5.06 17.16
N GLU A 413 17.88 4.79 15.91
CA GLU A 413 17.96 5.80 14.86
C GLU A 413 16.60 6.32 14.41
N LEU A 414 15.56 5.48 14.45
CA LEU A 414 14.20 5.81 14.03
C LEU A 414 13.30 6.24 15.19
N GLU A 415 13.76 6.15 16.44
CA GLU A 415 13.00 6.47 17.64
C GLU A 415 11.62 5.77 17.69
N THR A 416 11.52 4.59 17.06
CA THR A 416 10.27 3.86 16.92
C THR A 416 10.52 2.36 17.07
N PRO A 417 9.75 1.64 17.92
CA PRO A 417 9.99 0.23 18.18
C PRO A 417 9.66 -0.65 16.96
N ILE A 418 10.50 -1.65 16.71
CA ILE A 418 10.24 -2.72 15.74
C ILE A 418 9.61 -3.89 16.49
N THR A 419 8.29 -3.99 16.45
CA THR A 419 7.51 -4.97 17.22
C THR A 419 7.28 -6.28 16.48
N MET A 420 7.46 -6.30 15.16
CA MET A 420 7.29 -7.49 14.33
C MET A 420 8.43 -7.60 13.33
N ILE A 421 8.97 -8.80 13.17
CA ILE A 421 10.09 -9.10 12.25
C ILE A 421 9.71 -10.31 11.39
N SER A 422 9.59 -10.10 10.09
CA SER A 422 9.28 -11.17 9.13
C SER A 422 10.57 -11.78 8.58
N THR A 423 10.75 -13.08 8.83
CA THR A 423 11.94 -13.87 8.48
C THR A 423 11.72 -14.80 7.27
N GLY A 424 10.66 -14.60 6.52
CA GLY A 424 10.34 -15.39 5.32
C GLY A 424 8.99 -15.00 4.71
N PRO A 425 8.61 -15.55 3.56
CA PRO A 425 7.37 -15.19 2.86
C PRO A 425 6.10 -15.81 3.48
N GLU A 426 6.21 -16.94 4.20
CA GLU A 426 5.08 -17.66 4.75
C GLU A 426 4.47 -16.91 5.93
N ARG A 427 3.16 -17.13 6.16
CA ARG A 427 2.38 -16.48 7.22
C ARG A 427 3.00 -16.61 8.61
N GLN A 428 3.50 -17.80 8.96
CA GLN A 428 4.07 -18.13 10.28
C GLN A 428 5.50 -17.62 10.49
N LYS A 429 6.20 -17.20 9.44
CA LYS A 429 7.57 -16.66 9.53
C LYS A 429 7.50 -15.19 10.00
N LEU A 430 7.07 -15.00 11.24
CA LEU A 430 6.93 -13.69 11.88
C LEU A 430 7.27 -13.81 13.37
N ILE A 431 8.24 -13.04 13.81
CA ILE A 431 8.67 -12.92 15.20
C ILE A 431 8.00 -11.69 15.81
N LEU A 432 7.36 -11.87 16.96
CA LEU A 432 6.77 -10.79 17.74
C LEU A 432 7.71 -10.36 18.85
N ARG A 433 7.70 -9.06 19.17
CA ARG A 433 8.42 -8.46 20.30
C ARG A 433 7.49 -7.55 21.07
N ASP A 434 7.61 -7.55 22.39
CA ASP A 434 6.92 -6.58 23.24
C ASP A 434 7.59 -5.19 23.10
N ALA A 435 6.80 -4.17 22.81
CA ALA A 435 7.28 -2.80 22.67
C ALA A 435 7.92 -2.25 23.96
N THR A 436 7.63 -2.85 25.10
CA THR A 436 8.06 -2.42 26.45
C THR A 436 9.44 -2.90 26.87
N ALA A 437 10.09 -3.75 26.07
CA ALA A 437 11.40 -4.33 26.44
C ALA A 437 12.59 -3.35 26.35
N ASN A 438 12.38 -2.08 25.97
CA ASN A 438 13.45 -1.09 25.77
C ASN A 438 13.13 0.30 26.37
N ALA A 439 12.24 0.42 27.38
CA ALA A 439 12.04 1.65 28.13
C ALA A 439 13.02 1.78 29.29
#